data_787817b1efb74d0708bae6f431d43d98
#
_entry.id   787817b1efb74d0708bae6f431d43d98
#
_cell.length_a   1.000
_cell.length_b   1.000
_cell.length_c   1.000
_cell.angle_alpha   90.00
_cell.angle_beta   90.00
_cell.angle_gamma   90.00
#
_symmetry.space_group_name_H-M   'P 1'
#
loop_
_entity.id
_entity.type
_entity.pdbx_description
1 polymer ?
#
loop_
_entity_poly.entity_id
_entity_poly.type
_entity_poly.pdbx_seq_one_letter_code
_entity_poly.pdbx_strand_id
1 'polypeptide(L)'
;MKYTVLTYIFGGYERVHEIEEKDPDAEYLLVTDDPTLRSDTWKVVCDPMPGKSVFARCYEVRFHPFRYADTPIVVRVDGSIKIRKPLRPVVEKMEQDGYDRCMMIHPHRNTMHEEYAEWIRTRNYPQHQAEKCMKMMQRMGYDFTGRGLFQGCFEVVRDNQVNRDVNDLTFGLLCTLATDGKIERIDQTITSFVLNRFFAIRISILPVAETIVTDGNLMQWYYHRSTRPIRKDTPLIEPVMFNEEVETWATVNHNHQPLQR
;
A
#
# COMPACT_ATOMS: atom_id res chain seq x y z
N MET A 1 -15.66 -14.88 -8.88
CA MET A 1 -14.23 -15.09 -8.50
C MET A 1 -14.08 -14.80 -7.03
N LYS A 2 -13.40 -15.67 -6.28
CA LYS A 2 -13.16 -15.47 -4.84
C LYS A 2 -11.90 -14.63 -4.61
N TYR A 3 -11.98 -13.69 -3.70
CA TYR A 3 -10.85 -12.86 -3.26
C TYR A 3 -10.96 -12.55 -1.76
N THR A 4 -9.87 -12.13 -1.15
CA THR A 4 -9.86 -11.72 0.26
C THR A 4 -9.64 -10.22 0.37
N VAL A 5 -10.44 -9.55 1.17
CA VAL A 5 -10.19 -8.17 1.61
C VAL A 5 -9.53 -8.24 2.98
N LEU A 6 -8.33 -7.66 3.08
CA LEU A 6 -7.47 -7.76 4.25
C LEU A 6 -7.17 -6.37 4.81
N THR A 7 -7.42 -6.20 6.10
CA THR A 7 -6.97 -5.03 6.87
C THR A 7 -6.25 -5.48 8.13
N TYR A 8 -5.59 -4.53 8.81
CA TYR A 8 -4.89 -4.83 10.06
C TYR A 8 -4.89 -3.62 10.99
N ILE A 9 -5.03 -3.90 12.30
CA ILE A 9 -5.01 -2.90 13.37
C ILE A 9 -4.18 -3.46 14.54
N PHE A 10 -2.98 -2.92 14.76
CA PHE A 10 -2.10 -3.31 15.85
C PHE A 10 -1.88 -2.18 16.85
N GLY A 11 -1.76 -2.50 18.15
CA GLY A 11 -1.52 -1.51 19.19
C GLY A 11 -2.66 -0.49 19.35
N GLY A 12 -3.86 -0.82 18.93
CA GLY A 12 -5.03 0.05 19.03
C GLY A 12 -4.87 1.40 18.34
N TYR A 13 -4.04 1.47 17.27
CA TYR A 13 -3.78 2.74 16.61
C TYR A 13 -4.97 3.26 15.80
N GLU A 14 -5.93 2.38 15.48
CA GLU A 14 -7.13 2.72 14.72
C GLU A 14 -8.34 1.98 15.30
N ARG A 15 -9.54 2.47 15.01
CA ARG A 15 -10.78 1.78 15.31
C ARG A 15 -11.20 0.90 14.13
N VAL A 16 -12.02 -0.09 14.40
CA VAL A 16 -12.64 -0.89 13.32
C VAL A 16 -13.63 -0.02 12.55
N HIS A 17 -13.49 0.03 11.25
CA HIS A 17 -14.51 0.56 10.34
C HIS A 17 -15.30 -0.60 9.76
N GLU A 18 -16.57 -0.72 10.19
CA GLU A 18 -17.46 -1.75 9.66
C GLU A 18 -17.80 -1.50 8.19
N ILE A 19 -17.93 -2.57 7.44
CA ILE A 19 -18.21 -2.55 5.99
C ILE A 19 -19.69 -2.23 5.78
N GLU A 20 -20.01 -1.29 4.87
CA GLU A 20 -21.39 -0.93 4.58
C GLU A 20 -22.07 -1.99 3.69
N GLU A 21 -21.40 -2.39 2.61
CA GLU A 21 -21.93 -3.38 1.69
C GLU A 21 -20.86 -4.43 1.37
N LYS A 22 -21.15 -5.69 1.64
CA LYS A 22 -20.24 -6.83 1.42
C LYS A 22 -20.47 -7.48 0.07
N ASP A 23 -19.38 -7.88 -0.56
CA ASP A 23 -19.42 -8.82 -1.67
C ASP A 23 -19.56 -10.24 -1.13
N PRO A 24 -20.57 -11.02 -1.56
CA PRO A 24 -20.79 -12.40 -1.07
C PRO A 24 -19.66 -13.37 -1.45
N ASP A 25 -18.86 -13.07 -2.48
CA ASP A 25 -17.73 -13.89 -2.89
C ASP A 25 -16.40 -13.47 -2.27
N ALA A 26 -16.39 -12.41 -1.45
CA ALA A 26 -15.20 -11.94 -0.75
C ALA A 26 -15.16 -12.44 0.70
N GLU A 27 -13.98 -12.90 1.13
CA GLU A 27 -13.66 -13.05 2.54
C GLU A 27 -13.11 -11.72 3.09
N TYR A 28 -13.56 -11.31 4.27
CA TYR A 28 -13.12 -10.07 4.91
C TYR A 28 -12.38 -10.38 6.20
N LEU A 29 -11.06 -10.15 6.20
CA LEU A 29 -10.16 -10.46 7.32
C LEU A 29 -9.61 -9.18 7.95
N LEU A 30 -9.64 -9.14 9.29
CA LEU A 30 -8.98 -8.11 10.09
C LEU A 30 -7.97 -8.78 11.01
N VAL A 31 -6.68 -8.48 10.84
CA VAL A 31 -5.61 -9.00 11.69
C VAL A 31 -5.27 -8.00 12.78
N THR A 32 -5.16 -8.47 14.02
CA THR A 32 -4.93 -7.63 15.20
C THR A 32 -4.12 -8.33 16.28
N ASP A 33 -3.52 -7.56 17.20
CA ASP A 33 -2.92 -8.06 18.43
C ASP A 33 -3.87 -8.02 19.64
N ASP A 34 -5.07 -7.46 19.47
CA ASP A 34 -6.07 -7.37 20.52
C ASP A 34 -7.00 -8.60 20.51
N PRO A 35 -6.91 -9.51 21.49
CA PRO A 35 -7.78 -10.68 21.56
C PRO A 35 -9.23 -10.34 21.92
N THR A 36 -9.49 -9.11 22.34
CA THR A 36 -10.83 -8.65 22.73
C THR A 36 -11.57 -7.95 21.59
N LEU A 37 -10.86 -7.57 20.52
CA LEU A 37 -11.45 -6.87 19.38
C LEU A 37 -12.51 -7.72 18.70
N ARG A 38 -13.63 -7.11 18.40
CA ARG A 38 -14.78 -7.74 17.72
C ARG A 38 -15.22 -6.86 16.56
N SER A 39 -15.86 -7.48 15.59
CA SER A 39 -16.45 -6.82 14.42
C SER A 39 -17.67 -7.59 13.95
N ASP A 40 -18.66 -6.88 13.44
CA ASP A 40 -19.88 -7.48 12.86
C ASP A 40 -19.67 -7.88 11.40
N THR A 41 -18.69 -7.27 10.74
CA THR A 41 -18.47 -7.45 9.29
C THR A 41 -17.14 -8.10 8.93
N TRP A 42 -16.13 -8.01 9.79
CA TRP A 42 -14.83 -8.61 9.60
C TRP A 42 -14.68 -9.92 10.39
N LYS A 43 -14.09 -10.92 9.79
CA LYS A 43 -13.54 -12.07 10.51
C LYS A 43 -12.24 -11.65 11.18
N VAL A 44 -12.26 -11.52 12.49
CA VAL A 44 -11.10 -11.07 13.27
C VAL A 44 -10.14 -12.22 13.48
N VAL A 45 -8.87 -12.01 13.13
CA VAL A 45 -7.76 -12.92 13.33
C VAL A 45 -6.80 -12.29 14.34
N CYS A 46 -6.69 -12.89 15.53
CA CYS A 46 -5.75 -12.43 16.54
C CYS A 46 -4.37 -13.05 16.30
N ASP A 47 -3.40 -12.22 15.97
CA ASP A 47 -1.99 -12.60 15.83
C ASP A 47 -1.11 -11.58 16.56
N PRO A 48 -0.72 -11.83 17.80
CA PRO A 48 0.00 -10.87 18.63
C PRO A 48 1.45 -10.64 18.20
N MET A 49 2.06 -11.53 17.39
CA MET A 49 3.45 -11.43 16.92
C MET A 49 4.42 -10.92 18.00
N PRO A 50 4.68 -11.68 19.06
CA PRO A 50 5.46 -11.22 20.20
C PRO A 50 6.88 -10.78 19.76
N GLY A 51 7.40 -9.75 20.43
CA GLY A 51 8.74 -9.20 20.15
C GLY A 51 8.82 -8.25 18.93
N LYS A 52 7.77 -8.12 18.13
CA LYS A 52 7.75 -7.17 17.01
C LYS A 52 7.13 -5.83 17.42
N SER A 53 7.66 -4.72 16.89
CA SER A 53 7.04 -3.41 17.03
C SER A 53 5.71 -3.34 16.27
N VAL A 54 4.86 -2.35 16.58
CA VAL A 54 3.58 -2.14 15.89
C VAL A 54 3.77 -2.05 14.36
N PHE A 55 4.74 -1.26 13.89
CA PHE A 55 5.01 -1.14 12.46
C PHE A 55 5.51 -2.45 11.85
N ALA A 56 6.36 -3.19 12.56
CA ALA A 56 6.83 -4.48 12.07
C ALA A 56 5.67 -5.47 11.87
N ARG A 57 4.68 -5.49 12.78
CA ARG A 57 3.47 -6.30 12.65
C ARG A 57 2.61 -5.86 11.47
N CYS A 58 2.40 -4.55 11.32
CA CYS A 58 1.68 -4.01 10.16
C CYS A 58 2.33 -4.45 8.85
N TYR A 59 3.65 -4.38 8.76
CA TYR A 59 4.38 -4.73 7.54
C TYR A 59 4.44 -6.24 7.29
N GLU A 60 4.45 -7.07 8.34
CA GLU A 60 4.28 -8.52 8.17
C GLU A 60 2.98 -8.86 7.46
N VAL A 61 1.86 -8.28 7.89
CA VAL A 61 0.57 -8.52 7.26
C VAL A 61 0.53 -7.91 5.85
N ARG A 62 1.07 -6.70 5.70
CA ARG A 62 1.06 -5.98 4.43
C ARG A 62 1.84 -6.71 3.34
N PHE A 63 3.06 -7.15 3.64
CA PHE A 63 3.96 -7.74 2.65
C PHE A 63 3.87 -9.27 2.57
N HIS A 64 3.17 -9.90 3.51
CA HIS A 64 2.89 -11.34 3.46
C HIS A 64 1.39 -11.66 3.57
N PRO A 65 0.53 -11.01 2.74
CA PRO A 65 -0.93 -11.13 2.89
C PRO A 65 -1.42 -12.56 2.69
N PHE A 66 -0.74 -13.36 1.88
CA PHE A 66 -1.06 -14.76 1.60
C PHE A 66 -0.72 -15.74 2.74
N ARG A 67 -0.19 -15.24 3.87
CA ARG A 67 -0.15 -16.01 5.13
C ARG A 67 -1.52 -16.06 5.83
N TYR A 68 -2.40 -15.14 5.48
CA TYR A 68 -3.72 -14.98 6.10
C TYR A 68 -4.87 -15.30 5.14
N ALA A 69 -4.62 -15.26 3.84
CA ALA A 69 -5.62 -15.44 2.80
C ALA A 69 -5.32 -16.66 1.94
N ASP A 70 -6.35 -17.50 1.72
CA ASP A 70 -6.28 -18.69 0.86
C ASP A 70 -6.78 -18.42 -0.56
N THR A 71 -7.07 -17.18 -0.90
CA THR A 71 -7.56 -16.78 -2.22
C THR A 71 -6.42 -16.28 -3.12
N PRO A 72 -6.53 -16.41 -4.45
CA PRO A 72 -5.49 -16.00 -5.37
C PRO A 72 -5.29 -14.49 -5.49
N ILE A 73 -6.21 -13.71 -4.94
CA ILE A 73 -6.15 -12.24 -4.94
C ILE A 73 -6.48 -11.71 -3.55
N VAL A 74 -5.66 -10.78 -3.10
CA VAL A 74 -5.89 -10.02 -1.87
C VAL A 74 -6.05 -8.55 -2.19
N VAL A 75 -7.13 -7.96 -1.69
CA VAL A 75 -7.35 -6.52 -1.64
C VAL A 75 -6.94 -6.05 -0.25
N ARG A 76 -5.83 -5.37 -0.14
CA ARG A 76 -5.34 -4.82 1.12
C ARG A 76 -5.80 -3.37 1.28
N VAL A 77 -6.35 -3.05 2.43
CA VAL A 77 -6.75 -1.69 2.81
C VAL A 77 -6.18 -1.33 4.18
N ASP A 78 -5.79 -0.08 4.37
CA ASP A 78 -5.38 0.42 5.69
C ASP A 78 -6.56 0.46 6.66
N GLY A 79 -6.29 0.31 7.95
CA GLY A 79 -7.33 0.36 8.99
C GLY A 79 -8.09 1.70 9.05
N SER A 80 -7.55 2.77 8.47
CA SER A 80 -8.22 4.08 8.35
C SER A 80 -9.21 4.19 7.18
N ILE A 81 -9.40 3.11 6.42
CA ILE A 81 -10.30 3.08 5.27
C ILE A 81 -11.57 2.30 5.63
N LYS A 82 -12.72 2.90 5.40
CA LYS A 82 -14.04 2.26 5.45
C LYS A 82 -14.45 1.82 4.06
N ILE A 83 -14.77 0.54 3.90
CA ILE A 83 -15.32 -0.02 2.66
C ILE A 83 -16.82 0.28 2.63
N ARG A 84 -17.30 0.90 1.55
CA ARG A 84 -18.69 1.29 1.37
C ARG A 84 -19.43 0.42 0.38
N LYS A 85 -18.74 -0.07 -0.64
CA LYS A 85 -19.30 -0.91 -1.71
C LYS A 85 -18.39 -2.10 -2.00
N PRO A 86 -18.89 -3.16 -2.64
CA PRO A 86 -18.09 -4.27 -3.10
C PRO A 86 -16.89 -3.83 -3.94
N LEU A 87 -15.71 -4.40 -3.67
CA LEU A 87 -14.47 -4.10 -4.40
C LEU A 87 -14.29 -4.98 -5.65
N ARG A 88 -15.28 -5.83 -5.94
CA ARG A 88 -15.29 -6.73 -7.10
C ARG A 88 -14.95 -6.04 -8.42
N PRO A 89 -15.51 -4.86 -8.76
CA PRO A 89 -15.22 -4.23 -10.06
C PRO A 89 -13.73 -3.93 -10.26
N VAL A 90 -13.00 -3.57 -9.17
CA VAL A 90 -11.56 -3.32 -9.23
C VAL A 90 -10.79 -4.61 -9.47
N VAL A 91 -11.19 -5.68 -8.77
CA VAL A 91 -10.56 -7.00 -8.88
C VAL A 91 -10.77 -7.58 -10.27
N GLU A 92 -12.01 -7.53 -10.77
CA GLU A 92 -12.35 -8.04 -12.11
C GLU A 92 -11.64 -7.27 -13.21
N LYS A 93 -11.56 -5.94 -13.11
CA LYS A 93 -10.81 -5.14 -14.07
C LYS A 93 -9.34 -5.50 -14.10
N MET A 94 -8.70 -5.63 -12.93
CA MET A 94 -7.30 -6.06 -12.83
C MET A 94 -7.09 -7.44 -13.49
N GLU A 95 -8.02 -8.38 -13.28
CA GLU A 95 -8.00 -9.72 -13.86
C GLU A 95 -8.14 -9.69 -15.39
N GLN A 96 -9.17 -8.99 -15.89
CA GLN A 96 -9.46 -8.88 -17.31
C GLN A 96 -8.31 -8.26 -18.11
N ASP A 97 -7.69 -7.21 -17.55
CA ASP A 97 -6.58 -6.51 -18.17
C ASP A 97 -5.24 -7.25 -17.94
N GLY A 98 -5.25 -8.32 -17.14
CA GLY A 98 -4.09 -9.16 -16.88
C GLY A 98 -2.99 -8.50 -16.06
N TYR A 99 -3.34 -7.53 -15.20
CA TYR A 99 -2.38 -6.89 -14.30
C TYR A 99 -1.99 -7.79 -13.11
N ASP A 100 -0.79 -7.61 -12.60
CA ASP A 100 -0.28 -8.33 -11.44
C ASP A 100 -0.68 -7.65 -10.13
N ARG A 101 -0.77 -6.32 -10.16
CA ARG A 101 -1.09 -5.48 -9.01
C ARG A 101 -1.93 -4.29 -9.43
N CYS A 102 -2.80 -3.81 -8.51
CA CYS A 102 -3.50 -2.53 -8.68
C CYS A 102 -3.14 -1.62 -7.50
N MET A 103 -2.77 -0.38 -7.78
CA MET A 103 -2.33 0.58 -6.76
C MET A 103 -2.88 1.97 -7.06
N MET A 104 -2.82 2.85 -6.06
CA MET A 104 -3.11 4.27 -6.21
C MET A 104 -1.82 5.07 -6.35
N ILE A 105 -1.83 6.10 -7.19
CA ILE A 105 -0.79 7.13 -7.16
C ILE A 105 -1.04 8.03 -5.94
N HIS A 106 0.03 8.52 -5.34
CA HIS A 106 -0.07 9.41 -4.19
C HIS A 106 -0.79 10.72 -4.56
N PRO A 107 -1.88 11.12 -3.86
CA PRO A 107 -2.76 12.22 -4.30
C PRO A 107 -2.14 13.61 -4.17
N HIS A 108 -1.07 13.77 -3.39
CA HIS A 108 -0.50 15.08 -3.05
C HIS A 108 0.99 15.24 -3.39
N ARG A 109 1.66 14.17 -3.78
CA ARG A 109 3.10 14.15 -4.07
C ARG A 109 3.41 13.20 -5.20
N ASN A 110 4.35 13.59 -6.05
CA ASN A 110 4.70 12.82 -7.25
C ASN A 110 6.01 12.05 -7.08
N THR A 111 6.88 12.48 -6.18
CA THR A 111 8.23 11.95 -6.04
C THR A 111 8.50 11.49 -4.61
N MET A 112 9.44 10.55 -4.47
CA MET A 112 9.91 10.13 -3.14
C MET A 112 10.64 11.25 -2.41
N HIS A 113 11.26 12.18 -3.14
CA HIS A 113 11.91 13.34 -2.54
C HIS A 113 10.89 14.25 -1.83
N GLU A 114 9.77 14.54 -2.49
CA GLU A 114 8.67 15.31 -1.90
C GLU A 114 8.09 14.61 -0.66
N GLU A 115 7.99 13.28 -0.69
CA GLU A 115 7.51 12.51 0.45
C GLU A 115 8.45 12.61 1.66
N TYR A 116 9.75 12.48 1.45
CA TYR A 116 10.72 12.65 2.52
C TYR A 116 10.75 14.08 3.08
N ALA A 117 10.67 15.09 2.22
CA ALA A 117 10.59 16.48 2.65
C ALA A 117 9.36 16.74 3.53
N GLU A 118 8.23 16.19 3.14
CA GLU A 118 6.99 16.29 3.91
C GLU A 118 7.08 15.57 5.27
N TRP A 119 7.71 14.41 5.33
CA TRP A 119 7.87 13.70 6.60
C TRP A 119 8.80 14.43 7.56
N ILE A 120 9.89 15.02 7.08
CA ILE A 120 10.77 15.86 7.90
C ILE A 120 9.96 17.03 8.46
N ARG A 121 9.16 17.68 7.60
CA ARG A 121 8.37 18.87 7.97
C ARG A 121 7.23 18.57 8.95
N THR A 122 6.49 17.48 8.75
CA THR A 122 5.22 17.25 9.46
C THR A 122 5.27 16.20 10.54
N ARG A 123 6.23 15.28 10.47
CA ARG A 123 6.32 14.11 11.37
C ARG A 123 7.59 14.12 12.22
N ASN A 124 8.38 15.18 12.17
CA ASN A 124 9.69 15.24 12.79
C ASN A 124 10.57 14.04 12.41
N TYR A 125 10.41 13.53 11.18
CA TYR A 125 11.26 12.44 10.71
C TYR A 125 12.71 12.91 10.64
N PRO A 126 13.67 12.21 11.25
CA PRO A 126 15.04 12.69 11.31
C PRO A 126 15.63 12.86 9.91
N GLN A 127 16.11 14.05 9.58
CA GLN A 127 16.67 14.36 8.26
C GLN A 127 17.78 13.38 7.86
N HIS A 128 18.69 13.04 8.80
CA HIS A 128 19.78 12.10 8.54
C HIS A 128 19.29 10.70 8.14
N GLN A 129 18.12 10.28 8.61
CA GLN A 129 17.49 9.01 8.24
C GLN A 129 16.92 9.08 6.82
N ALA A 130 16.22 10.15 6.47
CA ALA A 130 15.75 10.39 5.11
C ALA A 130 16.93 10.37 4.12
N GLU A 131 18.02 11.08 4.45
CA GLU A 131 19.25 11.09 3.67
C GLU A 131 19.89 9.69 3.53
N LYS A 132 19.90 8.90 4.61
CA LYS A 132 20.38 7.51 4.58
C LYS A 132 19.57 6.66 3.59
N CYS A 133 18.24 6.77 3.63
CA CYS A 133 17.36 6.06 2.71
C CYS A 133 17.59 6.50 1.26
N MET A 134 17.65 7.81 1.00
CA MET A 134 17.89 8.35 -0.34
C MET A 134 19.27 7.93 -0.88
N LYS A 135 20.33 8.00 -0.07
CA LYS A 135 21.66 7.52 -0.46
C LYS A 135 21.70 6.03 -0.79
N MET A 136 20.96 5.21 -0.04
CA MET A 136 20.83 3.79 -0.35
C MET A 136 20.18 3.59 -1.71
N MET A 137 19.04 4.24 -1.98
CA MET A 137 18.33 4.13 -3.25
C MET A 137 19.21 4.61 -4.43
N GLN A 138 19.95 5.71 -4.26
CA GLN A 138 20.89 6.20 -5.27
C GLN A 138 22.00 5.19 -5.58
N ARG A 139 22.59 4.56 -4.55
CA ARG A 139 23.60 3.51 -4.73
C ARG A 139 23.05 2.29 -5.47
N MET A 140 21.75 2.04 -5.35
CA MET A 140 21.03 1.00 -6.07
C MET A 140 20.56 1.48 -7.46
N GLY A 141 21.01 2.64 -7.92
CA GLY A 141 20.77 3.16 -9.25
C GLY A 141 19.42 3.86 -9.43
N TYR A 142 18.78 4.33 -8.35
CA TYR A 142 17.56 5.11 -8.47
C TYR A 142 17.84 6.58 -8.77
N ASP A 143 17.15 7.09 -9.78
CA ASP A 143 17.13 8.51 -10.12
C ASP A 143 15.89 9.18 -9.50
N PHE A 144 16.10 10.12 -8.60
CA PHE A 144 15.03 10.83 -7.89
C PHE A 144 14.29 11.86 -8.76
N THR A 145 14.69 12.06 -10.00
CA THR A 145 13.98 12.94 -10.95
C THR A 145 12.69 12.30 -11.46
N GLY A 146 12.58 10.97 -11.33
CA GLY A 146 11.43 10.20 -11.76
C GLY A 146 10.19 10.42 -10.87
N ARG A 147 9.02 10.42 -11.50
CA ARG A 147 7.72 10.35 -10.84
C ARG A 147 7.39 8.89 -10.48
N GLY A 148 6.36 8.66 -9.68
CA GLY A 148 5.89 7.30 -9.41
C GLY A 148 5.86 6.96 -7.92
N LEU A 149 5.40 7.90 -7.11
CA LEU A 149 5.09 7.66 -5.71
C LEU A 149 3.71 7.01 -5.59
N PHE A 150 3.68 5.76 -5.15
CA PHE A 150 2.43 5.04 -4.89
C PHE A 150 1.90 5.33 -3.50
N GLN A 151 0.57 5.44 -3.39
CA GLN A 151 -0.13 5.55 -2.11
C GLN A 151 -0.25 4.17 -1.47
N GLY A 152 0.25 4.05 -0.25
CA GLY A 152 0.29 2.77 0.46
C GLY A 152 -1.00 2.33 1.14
N CYS A 153 -2.09 3.09 1.07
CA CYS A 153 -3.31 2.81 1.83
C CYS A 153 -4.23 1.75 1.22
N PHE A 154 -4.08 1.47 -0.07
CA PHE A 154 -4.85 0.49 -0.82
C PHE A 154 -4.00 -0.19 -1.88
N GLU A 155 -4.15 -1.49 -2.02
CA GLU A 155 -3.60 -2.25 -3.14
C GLU A 155 -4.37 -3.54 -3.39
N VAL A 156 -4.42 -3.99 -4.63
CA VAL A 156 -4.85 -5.34 -5.00
C VAL A 156 -3.63 -6.10 -5.47
N VAL A 157 -3.43 -7.29 -4.93
CA VAL A 157 -2.24 -8.10 -5.18
C VAL A 157 -2.66 -9.50 -5.60
N ARG A 158 -2.15 -9.97 -6.73
CA ARG A 158 -2.28 -11.35 -7.18
C ARG A 158 -1.24 -12.24 -6.52
N ASP A 159 -1.60 -13.45 -6.14
CA ASP A 159 -0.67 -14.47 -5.66
C ASP A 159 0.14 -15.06 -6.84
N ASN A 160 1.25 -14.40 -7.14
CA ASN A 160 2.22 -14.88 -8.12
C ASN A 160 3.65 -14.57 -7.65
N GLN A 161 4.62 -15.20 -8.30
CA GLN A 161 6.02 -15.08 -7.86
C GLN A 161 6.54 -13.65 -7.90
N VAL A 162 6.21 -12.87 -8.94
CA VAL A 162 6.70 -11.49 -9.05
C VAL A 162 6.19 -10.60 -7.89
N ASN A 163 4.95 -10.77 -7.46
CA ASN A 163 4.42 -10.03 -6.30
C ASN A 163 5.04 -10.49 -4.98
N ARG A 164 5.32 -11.79 -4.83
CA ARG A 164 6.04 -12.32 -3.66
C ARG A 164 7.45 -11.73 -3.59
N ASP A 165 8.20 -11.73 -4.69
CA ASP A 165 9.55 -11.16 -4.76
C ASP A 165 9.56 -9.66 -4.47
N VAL A 166 8.59 -8.89 -5.01
CA VAL A 166 8.41 -7.47 -4.69
C VAL A 166 8.18 -7.26 -3.20
N ASN A 167 7.30 -8.04 -2.62
CA ASN A 167 6.95 -7.93 -1.20
C ASN A 167 8.14 -8.30 -0.30
N ASP A 168 8.82 -9.41 -0.60
CA ASP A 168 9.97 -9.89 0.17
C ASP A 168 11.14 -8.90 0.11
N LEU A 169 11.43 -8.34 -1.09
CA LEU A 169 12.48 -7.32 -1.24
C LEU A 169 12.09 -6.04 -0.48
N THR A 170 10.85 -5.58 -0.61
CA THR A 170 10.37 -4.38 0.10
C THR A 170 10.50 -4.55 1.61
N PHE A 171 10.02 -5.67 2.14
CA PHE A 171 10.10 -5.98 3.56
C PHE A 171 11.55 -6.11 4.05
N GLY A 172 12.40 -6.78 3.29
CA GLY A 172 13.83 -6.91 3.58
C GLY A 172 14.56 -5.55 3.66
N LEU A 173 14.26 -4.65 2.73
CA LEU A 173 14.80 -3.29 2.75
C LEU A 173 14.31 -2.48 3.95
N LEU A 174 13.02 -2.59 4.29
CA LEU A 174 12.46 -1.95 5.49
C LEU A 174 13.15 -2.45 6.77
N CYS A 175 13.38 -3.74 6.88
CA CYS A 175 14.12 -4.33 8.02
C CYS A 175 15.58 -3.83 8.05
N THR A 176 16.24 -3.71 6.90
CA THR A 176 17.64 -3.23 6.81
C THR A 176 17.77 -1.75 7.19
N LEU A 177 16.72 -0.97 6.92
CA LEU A 177 16.68 0.46 7.24
C LEU A 177 16.20 0.74 8.67
N ALA A 178 15.78 -0.29 9.40
CA ALA A 178 15.36 -0.16 10.79
C ALA A 178 16.46 0.50 11.63
N THR A 179 16.06 1.41 12.53
CA THR A 179 16.94 2.08 13.47
C THR A 179 16.62 1.57 14.87
N ASP A 180 17.66 1.16 15.60
CA ASP A 180 17.52 0.60 16.96
C ASP A 180 16.47 -0.55 17.05
N GLY A 181 16.41 -1.39 16.01
CA GLY A 181 15.44 -2.48 15.89
C GLY A 181 14.01 -2.06 15.62
N LYS A 182 13.77 -0.77 15.36
CA LYS A 182 12.45 -0.25 15.00
C LYS A 182 12.38 0.03 13.51
N ILE A 183 11.43 -0.63 12.84
CA ILE A 183 11.12 -0.33 11.45
C ILE A 183 10.37 1.00 11.42
N GLU A 184 10.89 1.92 10.61
CA GLU A 184 10.32 3.25 10.43
C GLU A 184 9.15 3.25 9.45
N ARG A 185 8.31 4.29 9.50
CA ARG A 185 7.15 4.46 8.62
C ARG A 185 7.57 5.02 7.24
N ILE A 186 8.37 4.25 6.50
CA ILE A 186 8.91 4.59 5.18
C ILE A 186 8.47 3.63 4.07
N ASP A 187 7.50 2.79 4.37
CA ASP A 187 6.99 1.73 3.50
C ASP A 187 6.56 2.22 2.12
N GLN A 188 5.94 3.39 2.05
CA GLN A 188 5.44 3.97 0.81
C GLN A 188 6.56 4.32 -0.18
N THR A 189 7.64 4.94 0.31
CA THR A 189 8.80 5.26 -0.53
C THR A 189 9.58 4.02 -0.92
N ILE A 190 9.77 3.06 -0.01
CA ILE A 190 10.49 1.82 -0.31
C ILE A 190 9.70 0.95 -1.28
N THR A 191 8.38 0.81 -1.11
CA THR A 191 7.53 0.09 -2.08
C THR A 191 7.61 0.73 -3.46
N SER A 192 7.48 2.06 -3.53
CA SER A 192 7.58 2.80 -4.80
C SER A 192 8.93 2.61 -5.46
N PHE A 193 10.02 2.65 -4.68
CA PHE A 193 11.37 2.40 -5.16
C PHE A 193 11.52 0.99 -5.75
N VAL A 194 11.07 -0.03 -5.03
CA VAL A 194 11.17 -1.43 -5.46
C VAL A 194 10.39 -1.66 -6.76
N LEU A 195 9.15 -1.19 -6.82
CA LEU A 195 8.28 -1.33 -7.98
C LEU A 195 8.84 -0.61 -9.22
N ASN A 196 9.43 0.56 -9.03
CA ASN A 196 9.97 1.35 -10.16
C ASN A 196 11.36 0.88 -10.61
N ARG A 197 12.09 0.10 -9.81
CA ARG A 197 13.50 -0.20 -10.09
C ARG A 197 13.82 -1.64 -10.44
N PHE A 198 13.13 -2.60 -9.83
CA PHE A 198 13.64 -3.99 -9.84
C PHE A 198 12.78 -4.98 -10.61
N PHE A 199 11.51 -4.71 -10.83
CA PHE A 199 10.59 -5.73 -11.36
C PHE A 199 9.86 -5.25 -12.61
N ALA A 200 9.77 -6.15 -13.58
CA ALA A 200 8.86 -6.02 -14.72
C ALA A 200 7.47 -6.49 -14.28
N ILE A 201 6.79 -5.65 -13.50
CA ILE A 201 5.46 -5.92 -12.97
C ILE A 201 4.44 -5.04 -13.68
N ARG A 202 3.30 -5.61 -14.05
CA ARG A 202 2.19 -4.87 -14.65
C ARG A 202 1.29 -4.31 -13.56
N ILE A 203 1.25 -2.99 -13.43
CA ILE A 203 0.51 -2.29 -12.39
C ILE A 203 -0.64 -1.51 -13.01
N SER A 204 -1.87 -1.80 -12.57
CA SER A 204 -3.03 -0.97 -12.84
C SER A 204 -3.08 0.20 -11.85
N ILE A 205 -3.40 1.38 -12.33
CA ILE A 205 -3.57 2.56 -11.49
C ILE A 205 -5.03 2.82 -11.22
N LEU A 206 -5.39 2.89 -9.95
CA LEU A 206 -6.73 3.24 -9.50
C LEU A 206 -6.79 4.73 -9.19
N PRO A 207 -7.69 5.50 -9.82
CA PRO A 207 -7.85 6.92 -9.54
C PRO A 207 -8.33 7.16 -8.12
N VAL A 208 -7.57 7.95 -7.34
CA VAL A 208 -7.88 8.25 -5.93
C VAL A 208 -9.20 9.00 -5.79
N ALA A 209 -9.42 10.02 -6.63
CA ALA A 209 -10.61 10.88 -6.57
C ALA A 209 -11.91 10.09 -6.74
N GLU A 210 -11.94 9.14 -7.67
CA GLU A 210 -13.12 8.32 -7.97
C GLU A 210 -13.34 7.20 -6.96
N THR A 211 -12.28 6.82 -6.24
CA THR A 211 -12.30 5.62 -5.41
C THR A 211 -12.52 5.92 -3.94
N ILE A 212 -11.94 6.99 -3.41
CA ILE A 212 -11.91 7.25 -1.95
C ILE A 212 -12.64 8.53 -1.54
N VAL A 213 -12.75 9.55 -2.42
CA VAL A 213 -13.05 10.93 -2.00
C VAL A 213 -14.45 11.44 -2.36
N THR A 214 -15.13 10.86 -3.36
CA THR A 214 -16.43 11.35 -3.83
C THR A 214 -17.63 10.61 -3.24
N ASP A 215 -18.82 11.25 -3.17
CA ASP A 215 -20.06 10.59 -2.76
C ASP A 215 -20.39 9.46 -3.74
N GLY A 216 -20.65 8.27 -3.19
CA GLY A 216 -20.90 7.06 -3.98
C GLY A 216 -19.66 6.19 -4.25
N ASN A 217 -18.52 6.54 -3.73
CA ASN A 217 -17.27 5.81 -3.89
C ASN A 217 -17.24 4.45 -3.22
N LEU A 218 -16.29 3.63 -3.68
CA LEU A 218 -16.03 2.29 -3.13
C LEU A 218 -15.58 2.34 -1.68
N MET A 219 -14.84 3.38 -1.30
CA MET A 219 -14.22 3.49 0.02
C MET A 219 -14.28 4.93 0.54
N GLN A 220 -14.17 5.09 1.86
CA GLN A 220 -14.06 6.37 2.54
C GLN A 220 -12.80 6.39 3.39
N TRP A 221 -11.95 7.39 3.23
CA TRP A 221 -10.73 7.57 4.02
C TRP A 221 -10.99 8.46 5.24
N TYR A 222 -10.45 8.05 6.39
CA TYR A 222 -10.55 8.79 7.65
C TYR A 222 -9.16 9.23 8.12
N TYR A 223 -9.10 10.34 8.85
CA TYR A 223 -7.90 10.68 9.59
C TYR A 223 -7.69 9.68 10.73
N HIS A 224 -6.45 9.26 10.94
CA HIS A 224 -6.11 8.31 11.99
C HIS A 224 -6.71 8.71 13.35
N ARG A 225 -7.29 7.76 14.05
CA ARG A 225 -7.98 7.95 15.34
C ARG A 225 -9.12 8.98 15.31
N SER A 226 -9.66 9.28 14.17
CA SER A 226 -10.69 10.29 13.97
C SER A 226 -11.99 9.70 13.44
N THR A 227 -13.10 10.33 13.80
CA THR A 227 -14.41 10.08 13.16
C THR A 227 -14.62 10.96 11.93
N ARG A 228 -13.66 11.86 11.63
CA ARG A 228 -13.78 12.81 10.52
C ARG A 228 -13.28 12.17 9.23
N PRO A 229 -14.13 12.03 8.20
CA PRO A 229 -13.68 11.65 6.89
C PRO A 229 -12.78 12.74 6.29
N ILE A 230 -11.83 12.34 5.46
CA ILE A 230 -11.08 13.26 4.62
C ILE A 230 -12.07 13.86 3.62
N ARG A 231 -12.18 15.18 3.58
CA ARG A 231 -13.16 15.89 2.76
C ARG A 231 -12.65 16.09 1.33
N LYS A 232 -13.61 16.26 0.41
CA LYS A 232 -13.41 16.59 -1.01
C LYS A 232 -12.56 17.85 -1.27
N ASP A 233 -12.66 18.82 -0.37
CA ASP A 233 -12.01 20.13 -0.43
C ASP A 233 -10.55 20.12 0.05
N THR A 234 -10.05 18.98 0.52
CA THR A 234 -8.60 18.81 0.66
C THR A 234 -8.01 18.87 -0.75
N PRO A 235 -7.20 19.89 -1.10
CA PRO A 235 -6.71 20.03 -2.47
C PRO A 235 -5.93 18.77 -2.84
N LEU A 236 -6.55 17.93 -3.66
CA LEU A 236 -5.86 16.90 -4.39
C LEU A 236 -5.03 17.65 -5.43
N ILE A 237 -3.74 17.41 -5.49
CA ILE A 237 -3.00 17.77 -6.68
C ILE A 237 -3.72 17.03 -7.79
N GLU A 238 -4.23 17.76 -8.79
CA GLU A 238 -4.78 17.12 -9.98
C GLU A 238 -3.75 16.07 -10.41
N PRO A 239 -4.14 14.79 -10.51
CA PRO A 239 -3.24 13.80 -11.03
C PRO A 239 -2.84 14.34 -12.39
N VAL A 240 -1.58 14.74 -12.53
CA VAL A 240 -1.03 15.04 -13.85
C VAL A 240 -1.34 13.80 -14.65
N MET A 241 -2.29 13.94 -15.57
CA MET A 241 -2.92 12.87 -16.30
C MET A 241 -1.85 11.90 -16.79
N PHE A 242 -1.76 10.76 -16.16
CA PHE A 242 -0.90 9.65 -16.56
C PHE A 242 -1.54 8.87 -17.71
N ASN A 243 -2.17 9.60 -18.66
CA ASN A 243 -3.05 8.99 -19.64
C ASN A 243 -2.36 8.13 -20.69
N GLU A 244 -1.06 8.12 -20.79
CA GLU A 244 -0.37 7.26 -21.78
C GLU A 244 1.03 6.82 -21.29
N GLU A 245 1.65 7.54 -20.36
CA GLU A 245 3.02 7.29 -19.93
C GLU A 245 3.16 6.19 -18.87
N VAL A 246 2.12 5.83 -18.15
CA VAL A 246 2.21 4.77 -17.12
C VAL A 246 2.23 3.37 -17.75
N GLU A 247 1.54 3.18 -18.85
CA GLU A 247 1.71 1.96 -19.68
C GLU A 247 3.14 1.91 -20.26
N THR A 248 3.71 3.08 -20.62
CA THR A 248 5.09 3.19 -21.08
C THR A 248 6.12 3.02 -19.97
N TRP A 249 5.82 3.35 -18.71
CA TRP A 249 6.77 3.11 -17.60
C TRP A 249 6.99 1.64 -17.32
N ALA A 250 5.97 0.82 -17.38
CA ALA A 250 6.12 -0.63 -17.33
C ALA A 250 6.89 -1.16 -18.54
N THR A 251 6.81 -0.47 -19.71
CA THR A 251 7.46 -0.85 -20.96
C THR A 251 8.86 -0.25 -21.12
N VAL A 252 9.13 0.95 -20.60
CA VAL A 252 10.44 1.63 -20.72
C VAL A 252 11.52 0.93 -19.90
N ASN A 253 11.18 0.28 -18.80
CA ASN A 253 12.15 -0.51 -18.03
C ASN A 253 12.54 -1.84 -18.70
N HIS A 254 11.94 -2.24 -19.82
CA HIS A 254 12.38 -3.42 -20.59
C HIS A 254 13.72 -3.26 -21.29
N ASN A 255 14.26 -2.05 -21.39
CA ASN A 255 15.55 -1.79 -22.08
C ASN A 255 16.78 -1.74 -21.14
N HIS A 256 16.63 -1.92 -19.84
CA HIS A 256 17.77 -2.11 -18.96
C HIS A 256 18.12 -3.59 -18.89
N GLN A 257 19.24 -3.95 -19.53
CA GLN A 257 19.81 -5.27 -19.47
C GLN A 257 19.92 -5.76 -18.01
N PRO A 258 19.65 -7.06 -17.76
CA PRO A 258 19.89 -7.65 -16.45
C PRO A 258 21.35 -7.45 -16.09
N LEU A 259 21.62 -7.04 -14.85
CA LEU A 259 22.96 -7.03 -14.30
C LEU A 259 23.58 -8.42 -14.54
N GLN A 260 24.56 -8.50 -15.41
CA GLN A 260 25.39 -9.69 -15.55
C GLN A 260 26.03 -9.96 -14.18
N ARG A 261 25.89 -11.20 -13.73
CA ARG A 261 26.48 -11.71 -12.49
C ARG A 261 27.98 -11.68 -12.50
#